data_0d0058558585307256a37a7de1ea3190
#
_entry.id   0d0058558585307256a37a7de1ea3190
#
_cell.length_a   1.000
_cell.length_b   1.000
_cell.length_c   1.000
_cell.angle_alpha   90.00
_cell.angle_beta   90.00
_cell.angle_gamma   90.00
#
_symmetry.space_group_name_H-M   'P 1'
#
loop_
_entity.id
_entity.type
_entity.pdbx_description
1 polymer ?
#
loop_
_entity_poly.entity_id
_entity_poly.type
_entity_poly.pdbx_seq_one_letter_code
_entity_poly.pdbx_strand_id
1 'polypeptide(L)'
;MAIIEVKDLVKTYKIIEKEDGLIGYFKNLIKPKYKEFTAVNHINFETQEGELIGYIGENGAGKSTTIKMLTGLLTPTSGEVVVDNLNPSQNRIENNKKIGAVFGQKTQLWWDLPVIESFRLIKKIYKIPEGEYRQNLKKFSEILELEPLLQKQVKNLSLGQKMRCEIAATFLHNPKIVYLDEPTIGLDVLVKEKIRTFIKEINKEKNTTVILTTHDLKDIEDVCDRIILLDKGQIIYDGEKEKFKETYGKQVIAQIIVK
;
A
#
# COMPACT_ATOMS: atom_id res chain seq x y z
N MET A 1 10.26 -7.16 -18.47
CA MET A 1 10.84 -5.81 -18.23
C MET A 1 10.33 -5.35 -16.88
N ALA A 2 11.20 -4.90 -15.98
CA ALA A 2 10.75 -4.52 -14.66
C ALA A 2 9.75 -3.34 -14.74
N ILE A 3 8.63 -3.46 -14.02
CA ILE A 3 7.62 -2.39 -13.94
C ILE A 3 7.92 -1.43 -12.78
N ILE A 4 8.65 -1.90 -11.76
CA ILE A 4 9.18 -1.10 -10.66
C ILE A 4 10.67 -1.41 -10.54
N GLU A 5 11.49 -0.36 -10.48
CA GLU A 5 12.93 -0.46 -10.20
C GLU A 5 13.29 0.47 -9.05
N VAL A 6 13.97 -0.07 -8.06
CA VAL A 6 14.46 0.65 -6.88
C VAL A 6 15.95 0.42 -6.76
N LYS A 7 16.73 1.50 -6.81
CA LYS A 7 18.19 1.46 -6.78
C LYS A 7 18.74 2.36 -5.68
N ASP A 8 19.45 1.75 -4.75
CA ASP A 8 20.16 2.42 -3.63
C ASP A 8 19.27 3.42 -2.88
N LEU A 9 18.02 3.04 -2.62
CA LEU A 9 16.99 3.93 -2.09
C LEU A 9 17.21 4.23 -0.62
N VAL A 10 17.29 5.52 -0.27
CA VAL A 10 17.45 5.99 1.11
C VAL A 10 16.42 7.02 1.48
N LYS A 11 15.88 6.90 2.70
CA LYS A 11 15.08 7.94 3.32
C LYS A 11 15.51 8.19 4.75
N THR A 12 16.03 9.39 4.99
CA THR A 12 16.41 9.89 6.32
C THR A 12 15.50 11.05 6.73
N TYR A 13 15.08 11.05 7.97
CA TYR A 13 14.30 12.12 8.60
C TYR A 13 15.14 12.83 9.64
N LYS A 14 15.01 14.16 9.71
CA LYS A 14 15.56 14.96 10.80
C LYS A 14 14.50 15.11 11.89
N ILE A 15 14.73 14.54 13.04
CA ILE A 15 13.82 14.56 14.19
C ILE A 15 14.43 15.51 15.23
N ILE A 16 13.63 16.43 15.76
CA ILE A 16 14.08 17.31 16.85
C ILE A 16 14.26 16.46 18.10
N GLU A 17 15.48 16.47 18.66
CA GLU A 17 15.77 15.82 19.92
C GLU A 17 15.12 16.62 21.06
N LYS A 18 14.11 16.00 21.71
CA LYS A 18 13.42 16.67 22.82
C LYS A 18 14.33 16.62 24.05
N GLU A 19 14.80 17.79 24.50
CA GLU A 19 15.38 17.94 25.83
C GLU A 19 14.25 18.08 26.86
N ASP A 20 14.29 17.32 27.96
CA ASP A 20 13.27 17.33 29.00
C ASP A 20 13.29 18.65 29.81
N GLY A 21 12.10 19.09 30.25
CA GLY A 21 11.91 20.28 31.07
C GLY A 21 11.66 21.58 30.31
N LEU A 22 11.13 22.59 31.04
CA LEU A 22 10.78 23.91 30.47
C LEU A 22 11.98 24.61 29.82
N ILE A 23 13.15 24.49 30.43
CA ILE A 23 14.39 25.10 29.92
C ILE A 23 14.82 24.44 28.61
N GLY A 24 14.72 23.11 28.52
CA GLY A 24 14.97 22.34 27.29
C GLY A 24 14.02 22.74 26.17
N TYR A 25 12.75 22.96 26.48
CA TYR A 25 11.75 23.40 25.50
C TYR A 25 12.11 24.78 24.90
N PHE A 26 12.45 25.77 25.72
CA PHE A 26 12.87 27.11 25.25
C PHE A 26 14.18 27.06 24.44
N LYS A 27 15.13 26.23 24.85
CA LYS A 27 16.41 26.04 24.14
C LYS A 27 16.21 25.41 22.77
N ASN A 28 15.30 24.42 22.65
CA ASN A 28 14.94 23.81 21.39
C ASN A 28 14.19 24.76 20.43
N LEU A 29 13.46 25.76 20.96
CA LEU A 29 12.81 26.78 20.15
C LEU A 29 13.82 27.73 19.47
N ILE A 30 14.94 28.03 20.14
CA ILE A 30 15.96 28.98 19.65
C ILE A 30 17.04 28.24 18.83
N LYS A 31 17.44 27.03 19.27
CA LYS A 31 18.49 26.25 18.61
C LYS A 31 18.18 24.75 18.67
N PRO A 32 17.29 24.25 17.79
CA PRO A 32 16.89 22.85 17.81
C PRO A 32 18.08 21.94 17.47
N LYS A 33 18.26 20.91 18.28
CA LYS A 33 19.16 19.80 17.96
C LYS A 33 18.39 18.77 17.14
N TYR A 34 18.97 18.33 16.05
CA TYR A 34 18.40 17.32 15.19
C TYR A 34 19.14 16.00 15.33
N LYS A 35 18.37 14.92 15.47
CA LYS A 35 18.85 13.56 15.34
C LYS A 35 18.38 13.03 13.98
N GLU A 36 19.26 12.40 13.24
CA GLU A 36 18.89 11.74 11.99
C GLU A 36 18.35 10.33 12.28
N PHE A 37 17.25 9.99 11.64
CA PHE A 37 16.62 8.68 11.65
C PHE A 37 16.47 8.19 10.22
N THR A 38 17.20 7.13 9.86
CA THR A 38 17.13 6.52 8.54
C THR A 38 16.04 5.44 8.56
N ALA A 39 14.92 5.74 7.91
CA ALA A 39 13.78 4.85 7.84
C ALA A 39 13.88 3.82 6.71
N VAL A 40 14.59 4.15 5.63
CA VAL A 40 14.93 3.27 4.51
C VAL A 40 16.40 3.46 4.22
N ASN A 41 17.15 2.35 4.15
CA ASN A 41 18.60 2.36 4.16
C ASN A 41 19.17 1.47 3.03
N HIS A 42 19.49 2.10 1.89
CA HIS A 42 20.13 1.48 0.73
C HIS A 42 19.41 0.22 0.19
N ILE A 43 18.07 0.28 0.05
CA ILE A 43 17.31 -0.85 -0.49
C ILE A 43 17.37 -0.90 -2.00
N ASN A 44 17.40 -2.14 -2.54
CA ASN A 44 17.41 -2.43 -3.96
C ASN A 44 16.43 -3.57 -4.24
N PHE A 45 15.51 -3.40 -5.17
CA PHE A 45 14.67 -4.47 -5.70
C PHE A 45 14.04 -4.08 -7.04
N GLU A 46 13.62 -5.08 -7.78
CA GLU A 46 12.89 -4.93 -9.04
C GLU A 46 11.60 -5.75 -8.97
N THR A 47 10.55 -5.30 -9.66
CA THR A 47 9.27 -6.00 -9.72
C THR A 47 8.86 -6.17 -11.17
N GLN A 48 8.43 -7.38 -11.54
CA GLN A 48 7.88 -7.66 -12.86
C GLN A 48 6.38 -7.35 -12.92
N GLU A 49 5.87 -7.12 -14.13
CA GLU A 49 4.44 -6.90 -14.33
C GLU A 49 3.63 -8.14 -13.92
N GLY A 50 2.53 -7.94 -13.20
CA GLY A 50 1.65 -9.01 -12.71
C GLY A 50 2.10 -9.73 -11.44
N GLU A 51 3.24 -9.38 -10.85
CA GLU A 51 3.66 -9.99 -9.57
C GLU A 51 2.75 -9.61 -8.40
N LEU A 52 2.50 -10.58 -7.52
CA LEU A 52 1.83 -10.42 -6.23
C LEU A 52 2.87 -10.50 -5.10
N ILE A 53 3.24 -9.35 -4.54
CA ILE A 53 4.37 -9.23 -3.62
C ILE A 53 3.88 -8.92 -2.20
N GLY A 54 4.30 -9.74 -1.23
CA GLY A 54 4.21 -9.44 0.19
C GLY A 54 5.42 -8.62 0.64
N TYR A 55 5.20 -7.33 0.95
CA TYR A 55 6.22 -6.43 1.45
C TYR A 55 6.11 -6.34 2.97
N ILE A 56 6.83 -7.19 3.69
CA ILE A 56 6.62 -7.48 5.11
C ILE A 56 7.77 -7.01 5.99
N GLY A 57 7.56 -6.96 7.29
CA GLY A 57 8.56 -6.55 8.29
C GLY A 57 7.89 -5.99 9.54
N GLU A 58 8.67 -5.77 10.60
CA GLU A 58 8.15 -5.19 11.86
C GLU A 58 7.60 -3.76 11.69
N ASN A 59 6.86 -3.30 12.70
CA ASN A 59 6.43 -1.90 12.75
C ASN A 59 7.66 -0.98 12.82
N GLY A 60 7.70 0.03 11.92
CA GLY A 60 8.86 0.90 11.81
C GLY A 60 9.99 0.39 10.89
N ALA A 61 9.88 -0.81 10.30
CA ALA A 61 10.88 -1.35 9.38
C ALA A 61 11.07 -0.57 8.07
N GLY A 62 10.19 0.41 7.78
CA GLY A 62 10.31 1.24 6.57
C GLY A 62 9.25 0.97 5.50
N LYS A 63 8.36 -0.01 5.68
CA LYS A 63 7.35 -0.43 4.69
C LYS A 63 6.53 0.72 4.09
N SER A 64 5.74 1.42 4.94
CA SER A 64 4.91 2.54 4.48
C SER A 64 5.73 3.72 3.95
N THR A 65 6.97 3.90 4.43
CA THR A 65 7.89 4.92 3.90
C THR A 65 8.29 4.59 2.46
N THR A 66 8.63 3.33 2.18
CA THR A 66 8.94 2.86 0.83
C THR A 66 7.73 3.03 -0.09
N ILE A 67 6.54 2.57 0.30
CA ILE A 67 5.32 2.74 -0.50
C ILE A 67 5.02 4.21 -0.81
N LYS A 68 5.23 5.12 0.14
CA LYS A 68 5.06 6.56 -0.11
C LYS A 68 6.07 7.11 -1.12
N MET A 69 7.27 6.55 -1.21
CA MET A 69 8.25 6.93 -2.23
C MET A 69 7.86 6.35 -3.60
N LEU A 70 7.40 5.10 -3.68
CA LEU A 70 6.91 4.47 -4.91
C LEU A 70 5.67 5.18 -5.48
N THR A 71 4.81 5.74 -4.63
CA THR A 71 3.64 6.51 -5.05
C THR A 71 3.95 7.99 -5.35
N GLY A 72 5.17 8.46 -5.11
CA GLY A 72 5.54 9.86 -5.28
C GLY A 72 5.00 10.81 -4.19
N LEU A 73 4.39 10.28 -3.13
CA LEU A 73 3.96 11.07 -1.97
C LEU A 73 5.13 11.57 -1.14
N LEU A 74 6.26 10.88 -1.22
CA LEU A 74 7.47 11.19 -0.48
C LEU A 74 8.67 11.15 -1.44
N THR A 75 9.50 12.19 -1.39
CA THR A 75 10.76 12.23 -2.16
C THR A 75 11.86 11.49 -1.38
N PRO A 76 12.62 10.59 -2.03
CA PRO A 76 13.82 9.98 -1.45
C PRO A 76 14.84 11.01 -0.97
N THR A 77 15.69 10.64 -0.01
CA THR A 77 16.88 11.42 0.36
C THR A 77 17.98 11.19 -0.66
N SER A 78 18.16 9.94 -1.11
CA SER A 78 19.04 9.56 -2.22
C SER A 78 18.55 8.25 -2.86
N GLY A 79 19.22 7.85 -3.96
CA GLY A 79 18.82 6.69 -4.76
C GLY A 79 17.73 7.01 -5.78
N GLU A 80 17.34 5.99 -6.52
CA GLU A 80 16.42 6.12 -7.65
C GLU A 80 15.21 5.20 -7.50
N VAL A 81 14.05 5.71 -7.95
CA VAL A 81 12.81 4.95 -8.09
C VAL A 81 12.25 5.20 -9.48
N VAL A 82 11.98 4.11 -10.20
CA VAL A 82 11.27 4.12 -11.48
C VAL A 82 10.03 3.24 -11.35
N VAL A 83 8.87 3.76 -11.72
CA VAL A 83 7.58 3.08 -11.72
C VAL A 83 6.95 3.27 -13.09
N ASP A 84 6.71 2.17 -13.83
CA ASP A 84 6.21 2.18 -15.21
C ASP A 84 6.92 3.26 -16.09
N ASN A 85 8.25 3.24 -16.08
CA ASN A 85 9.15 4.17 -16.79
C ASN A 85 9.07 5.64 -16.34
N LEU A 86 8.51 5.93 -15.17
CA LEU A 86 8.41 7.28 -14.61
C LEU A 86 9.14 7.38 -13.26
N ASN A 87 9.76 8.52 -13.00
CA ASN A 87 10.16 8.86 -11.63
C ASN A 87 8.94 9.42 -10.90
N PRO A 88 8.44 8.72 -9.83
CA PRO A 88 7.18 9.09 -9.17
C PRO A 88 7.19 10.48 -8.53
N SER A 89 8.33 10.92 -8.02
CA SER A 89 8.44 12.23 -7.35
C SER A 89 8.46 13.39 -8.34
N GLN A 90 8.98 13.17 -9.56
CA GLN A 90 9.06 14.18 -10.61
C GLN A 90 7.83 14.19 -11.52
N ASN A 91 7.21 13.01 -11.75
CA ASN A 91 6.10 12.83 -12.67
C ASN A 91 4.82 12.41 -11.94
N ARG A 92 4.52 13.07 -10.82
CA ARG A 92 3.50 12.65 -9.86
C ARG A 92 2.10 12.49 -10.46
N ILE A 93 1.68 13.40 -11.33
CA ILE A 93 0.36 13.34 -11.96
C ILE A 93 0.25 12.15 -12.89
N GLU A 94 1.25 11.93 -13.75
CA GLU A 94 1.23 10.83 -14.71
C GLU A 94 1.40 9.47 -14.01
N ASN A 95 2.23 9.40 -12.96
CA ASN A 95 2.37 8.22 -12.12
C ASN A 95 1.02 7.86 -11.47
N ASN A 96 0.33 8.82 -10.86
CA ASN A 96 -0.94 8.59 -10.16
C ASN A 96 -2.08 8.12 -11.09
N LYS A 97 -2.01 8.38 -12.39
CA LYS A 97 -2.96 7.82 -13.37
C LYS A 97 -2.80 6.33 -13.59
N LYS A 98 -1.60 5.79 -13.33
CA LYS A 98 -1.21 4.41 -13.61
C LYS A 98 -1.26 3.50 -12.38
N ILE A 99 -1.32 4.09 -11.19
CA ILE A 99 -1.27 3.37 -9.93
C ILE A 99 -2.57 3.50 -9.14
N GLY A 100 -2.83 2.53 -8.29
CA GLY A 100 -3.80 2.61 -7.20
C GLY A 100 -3.08 2.50 -5.86
N ALA A 101 -3.61 3.14 -4.81
CA ALA A 101 -3.02 3.02 -3.48
C ALA A 101 -4.07 3.08 -2.37
N VAL A 102 -3.94 2.19 -1.39
CA VAL A 102 -4.67 2.22 -0.12
C VAL A 102 -3.66 2.42 0.99
N PHE A 103 -3.85 3.43 1.84
CA PHE A 103 -2.95 3.74 2.95
C PHE A 103 -3.64 3.51 4.29
N GLY A 104 -3.50 2.32 4.84
CA GLY A 104 -4.07 1.96 6.12
C GLY A 104 -5.57 2.28 6.20
N GLN A 105 -5.98 2.96 7.27
CA GLN A 105 -7.40 3.33 7.47
C GLN A 105 -7.79 4.69 6.87
N LYS A 106 -6.92 5.32 6.08
CA LYS A 106 -7.28 6.56 5.38
C LYS A 106 -8.18 6.24 4.20
N THR A 107 -9.21 7.05 4.01
CA THR A 107 -10.15 6.86 2.90
C THR A 107 -9.94 7.89 1.79
N GLN A 108 -10.05 7.47 0.55
CA GLN A 108 -10.18 8.30 -0.64
C GLN A 108 -11.65 8.58 -1.01
N LEU A 109 -12.59 7.89 -0.34
CA LEU A 109 -14.01 8.09 -0.54
C LEU A 109 -14.49 9.37 0.18
N TRP A 110 -15.45 10.05 -0.41
CA TRP A 110 -16.02 11.29 0.16
C TRP A 110 -16.97 10.99 1.30
N TRP A 111 -16.60 11.41 2.49
CA TRP A 111 -17.20 11.05 3.78
C TRP A 111 -18.71 11.26 3.88
N ASP A 112 -19.21 12.40 3.36
CA ASP A 112 -20.63 12.76 3.41
C ASP A 112 -21.44 12.34 2.18
N LEU A 113 -20.80 11.74 1.17
CA LEU A 113 -21.47 11.30 -0.03
C LEU A 113 -21.81 9.81 0.02
N PRO A 114 -22.86 9.36 -0.70
CA PRO A 114 -23.05 7.95 -1.01
C PRO A 114 -21.85 7.37 -1.74
N VAL A 115 -21.55 6.08 -1.49
CA VAL A 115 -20.42 5.38 -2.12
C VAL A 115 -20.44 5.54 -3.64
N ILE A 116 -21.61 5.38 -4.27
CA ILE A 116 -21.77 5.48 -5.72
C ILE A 116 -21.33 6.85 -6.26
N GLU A 117 -21.54 7.92 -5.51
CA GLU A 117 -21.12 9.27 -5.92
C GLU A 117 -19.59 9.41 -5.85
N SER A 118 -18.96 8.81 -4.83
CA SER A 118 -17.49 8.71 -4.79
C SER A 118 -16.94 7.98 -6.00
N PHE A 119 -17.56 6.86 -6.40
CA PHE A 119 -17.15 6.12 -7.59
C PHE A 119 -17.36 6.92 -8.89
N ARG A 120 -18.46 7.68 -8.99
CA ARG A 120 -18.71 8.59 -10.14
C ARG A 120 -17.66 9.71 -10.22
N LEU A 121 -17.24 10.24 -9.08
CA LEU A 121 -16.17 11.25 -9.03
C LEU A 121 -14.84 10.65 -9.48
N ILE A 122 -14.46 9.46 -8.98
CA ILE A 122 -13.27 8.73 -9.41
C ILE A 122 -13.32 8.49 -10.92
N LYS A 123 -14.44 8.02 -11.46
CA LYS A 123 -14.63 7.86 -12.90
C LYS A 123 -14.30 9.15 -13.67
N LYS A 124 -14.79 10.31 -13.19
CA LYS A 124 -14.52 11.60 -13.83
C LYS A 124 -13.06 12.01 -13.71
N ILE A 125 -12.43 11.84 -12.54
CA ILE A 125 -11.03 12.18 -12.28
C ILE A 125 -10.10 11.40 -13.20
N TYR A 126 -10.30 10.07 -13.29
CA TYR A 126 -9.48 9.17 -14.11
C TYR A 126 -9.96 9.06 -15.55
N LYS A 127 -11.07 9.75 -15.93
CA LYS A 127 -11.67 9.75 -17.28
C LYS A 127 -12.00 8.33 -17.77
N ILE A 128 -12.51 7.48 -16.87
CA ILE A 128 -12.85 6.10 -17.18
C ILE A 128 -14.05 6.08 -18.16
N PRO A 129 -13.94 5.35 -19.29
CA PRO A 129 -15.04 5.18 -20.23
C PRO A 129 -16.29 4.57 -19.56
N GLU A 130 -17.48 4.97 -19.98
CA GLU A 130 -18.75 4.52 -19.37
C GLU A 130 -18.90 3.00 -19.36
N GLY A 131 -18.57 2.35 -20.47
CA GLY A 131 -18.67 0.89 -20.59
C GLY A 131 -17.74 0.16 -19.62
N GLU A 132 -16.50 0.61 -19.52
CA GLU A 132 -15.49 0.07 -18.61
C GLU A 132 -15.89 0.30 -17.14
N TYR A 133 -16.34 1.50 -16.81
CA TYR A 133 -16.84 1.81 -15.47
C TYR A 133 -17.98 0.88 -15.05
N ARG A 134 -18.99 0.67 -15.92
CA ARG A 134 -20.13 -0.21 -15.62
C ARG A 134 -19.70 -1.67 -15.47
N GLN A 135 -18.79 -2.13 -16.32
CA GLN A 135 -18.26 -3.50 -16.26
C GLN A 135 -17.51 -3.71 -14.93
N ASN A 136 -16.57 -2.81 -14.59
CA ASN A 136 -15.80 -2.88 -13.35
C ASN A 136 -16.73 -2.78 -12.12
N LEU A 137 -17.66 -1.81 -12.11
CA LEU A 137 -18.58 -1.65 -10.98
C LEU A 137 -19.43 -2.90 -10.76
N LYS A 138 -19.98 -3.49 -11.82
CA LYS A 138 -20.75 -4.72 -11.73
C LYS A 138 -19.91 -5.86 -11.14
N LYS A 139 -18.76 -6.13 -11.73
CA LYS A 139 -17.87 -7.21 -11.28
C LYS A 139 -17.40 -7.00 -9.83
N PHE A 140 -16.96 -5.78 -9.48
CA PHE A 140 -16.49 -5.48 -8.14
C PHE A 140 -17.63 -5.56 -7.11
N SER A 141 -18.85 -5.16 -7.51
CA SER A 141 -20.04 -5.32 -6.66
C SER A 141 -20.40 -6.78 -6.39
N GLU A 142 -20.21 -7.66 -7.36
CA GLU A 142 -20.44 -9.10 -7.19
C GLU A 142 -19.42 -9.72 -6.21
N ILE A 143 -18.12 -9.48 -6.41
CA ILE A 143 -17.06 -10.09 -5.58
C ILE A 143 -17.03 -9.50 -4.16
N LEU A 144 -17.13 -8.17 -4.04
CA LEU A 144 -17.02 -7.45 -2.78
C LEU A 144 -18.37 -7.17 -2.12
N GLU A 145 -19.50 -7.64 -2.70
CA GLU A 145 -20.86 -7.42 -2.20
C GLU A 145 -21.15 -5.93 -1.91
N LEU A 146 -20.96 -5.08 -2.93
CA LEU A 146 -21.10 -3.63 -2.74
C LEU A 146 -22.52 -3.13 -2.91
N GLU A 147 -23.42 -3.87 -3.60
CA GLU A 147 -24.75 -3.42 -3.97
C GLU A 147 -25.53 -2.77 -2.81
N PRO A 148 -25.61 -3.40 -1.61
CA PRO A 148 -26.33 -2.83 -0.46
C PRO A 148 -25.61 -1.62 0.17
N LEU A 149 -24.39 -1.29 -0.30
CA LEU A 149 -23.55 -0.21 0.23
C LEU A 149 -23.58 1.03 -0.67
N LEU A 150 -23.84 0.86 -1.96
CA LEU A 150 -23.70 1.91 -2.97
C LEU A 150 -24.45 3.19 -2.64
N GLN A 151 -25.66 3.08 -2.08
CA GLN A 151 -26.51 4.22 -1.71
C GLN A 151 -26.26 4.75 -0.29
N LYS A 152 -25.40 4.08 0.50
CA LYS A 152 -25.07 4.53 1.87
C LYS A 152 -23.99 5.60 1.84
N GLN A 153 -24.12 6.59 2.71
CA GLN A 153 -23.06 7.56 2.95
C GLN A 153 -21.85 6.86 3.56
N VAL A 154 -20.65 7.23 3.11
CA VAL A 154 -19.38 6.61 3.55
C VAL A 154 -19.20 6.64 5.07
N LYS A 155 -19.61 7.72 5.73
CA LYS A 155 -19.57 7.85 7.20
C LYS A 155 -20.38 6.82 7.97
N ASN A 156 -21.40 6.25 7.34
CA ASN A 156 -22.31 5.27 7.96
C ASN A 156 -21.89 3.81 7.71
N LEU A 157 -20.75 3.59 7.05
CA LEU A 157 -20.22 2.27 6.80
C LEU A 157 -19.37 1.76 7.99
N SER A 158 -19.48 0.46 8.28
CA SER A 158 -18.52 -0.20 9.16
C SER A 158 -17.11 -0.18 8.53
N LEU A 159 -16.06 -0.46 9.33
CA LEU A 159 -14.69 -0.52 8.85
C LEU A 159 -14.55 -1.50 7.66
N GLY A 160 -15.09 -2.71 7.78
CA GLY A 160 -15.05 -3.72 6.72
C GLY A 160 -15.85 -3.33 5.47
N GLN A 161 -17.02 -2.70 5.65
CA GLN A 161 -17.81 -2.17 4.53
C GLN A 161 -17.05 -1.06 3.80
N LYS A 162 -16.46 -0.13 4.56
CA LYS A 162 -15.66 0.96 4.00
C LYS A 162 -14.45 0.42 3.24
N MET A 163 -13.72 -0.56 3.81
CA MET A 163 -12.54 -1.13 3.14
C MET A 163 -12.90 -1.84 1.84
N ARG A 164 -14.01 -2.57 1.76
CA ARG A 164 -14.49 -3.18 0.51
C ARG A 164 -14.75 -2.12 -0.57
N CYS A 165 -15.39 -1.01 -0.20
CA CYS A 165 -15.61 0.12 -1.12
C CYS A 165 -14.29 0.81 -1.50
N GLU A 166 -13.35 0.95 -0.56
CA GLU A 166 -12.02 1.55 -0.78
C GLU A 166 -11.19 0.73 -1.77
N ILE A 167 -11.16 -0.59 -1.60
CA ILE A 167 -10.50 -1.51 -2.53
C ILE A 167 -11.12 -1.38 -3.93
N ALA A 168 -12.46 -1.44 -4.05
CA ALA A 168 -13.11 -1.27 -5.34
C ALA A 168 -12.75 0.07 -6.00
N ALA A 169 -12.79 1.16 -5.24
CA ALA A 169 -12.42 2.49 -5.71
C ALA A 169 -11.00 2.54 -6.28
N THR A 170 -10.06 1.87 -5.58
CA THR A 170 -8.64 1.84 -5.96
C THR A 170 -8.41 1.13 -7.28
N PHE A 171 -9.19 0.10 -7.59
CA PHE A 171 -9.06 -0.67 -8.84
C PHE A 171 -9.95 -0.16 -9.98
N LEU A 172 -10.83 0.82 -9.74
CA LEU A 172 -11.88 1.21 -10.67
C LEU A 172 -11.37 1.70 -12.04
N HIS A 173 -10.19 2.32 -12.06
CA HIS A 173 -9.53 2.85 -13.26
C HIS A 173 -8.53 1.89 -13.91
N ASN A 174 -8.56 0.60 -13.54
CA ASN A 174 -7.66 -0.45 -14.05
C ASN A 174 -6.17 -0.06 -13.93
N PRO A 175 -5.67 0.23 -12.73
CA PRO A 175 -4.27 0.57 -12.54
C PRO A 175 -3.36 -0.60 -12.89
N LYS A 176 -2.17 -0.31 -13.44
CA LYS A 176 -1.15 -1.34 -13.70
C LYS A 176 -0.52 -1.85 -12.40
N ILE A 177 -0.40 -0.97 -11.41
CA ILE A 177 0.24 -1.25 -10.13
C ILE A 177 -0.68 -0.81 -9.00
N VAL A 178 -0.82 -1.63 -7.97
CA VAL A 178 -1.58 -1.29 -6.75
C VAL A 178 -0.73 -1.51 -5.52
N TYR A 179 -0.70 -0.51 -4.66
CA TYR A 179 -0.07 -0.54 -3.35
C TYR A 179 -1.14 -0.64 -2.27
N LEU A 180 -1.10 -1.68 -1.46
CA LEU A 180 -2.06 -1.93 -0.39
C LEU A 180 -1.31 -1.94 0.95
N ASP A 181 -1.39 -0.84 1.69
CA ASP A 181 -0.73 -0.71 2.99
C ASP A 181 -1.69 -1.13 4.11
N GLU A 182 -1.55 -2.38 4.59
CA GLU A 182 -2.36 -3.01 5.64
C GLU A 182 -3.88 -3.01 5.37
N PRO A 183 -4.36 -3.47 4.19
CA PRO A 183 -5.77 -3.35 3.80
C PRO A 183 -6.72 -4.24 4.61
N THR A 184 -6.21 -5.22 5.34
CA THR A 184 -7.01 -6.22 6.08
C THR A 184 -6.99 -6.02 7.58
N ILE A 185 -6.25 -5.02 8.08
CA ILE A 185 -6.11 -4.78 9.53
C ILE A 185 -7.46 -4.44 10.18
N GLY A 186 -7.76 -5.12 11.30
CA GLY A 186 -9.00 -4.88 12.07
C GLY A 186 -10.29 -5.37 11.40
N LEU A 187 -10.19 -6.14 10.30
CA LEU A 187 -11.34 -6.71 9.60
C LEU A 187 -11.66 -8.13 10.08
N ASP A 188 -12.92 -8.51 9.97
CA ASP A 188 -13.35 -9.89 10.19
C ASP A 188 -12.86 -10.84 9.09
N VAL A 189 -12.87 -12.15 9.39
CA VAL A 189 -12.32 -13.19 8.51
C VAL A 189 -13.02 -13.22 7.13
N LEU A 190 -14.34 -13.04 7.10
CA LEU A 190 -15.10 -13.09 5.85
C LEU A 190 -14.77 -11.91 4.92
N VAL A 191 -14.62 -10.72 5.49
CA VAL A 191 -14.22 -9.53 4.69
C VAL A 191 -12.78 -9.68 4.18
N LYS A 192 -11.85 -10.18 5.00
CA LYS A 192 -10.48 -10.47 4.57
C LYS A 192 -10.46 -11.43 3.39
N GLU A 193 -11.22 -12.51 3.46
CA GLU A 193 -11.31 -13.52 2.40
C GLU A 193 -11.82 -12.91 1.07
N LYS A 194 -12.86 -12.08 1.12
CA LYS A 194 -13.37 -11.39 -0.07
C LYS A 194 -12.32 -10.46 -0.69
N ILE A 195 -11.56 -9.73 0.13
CA ILE A 195 -10.49 -8.86 -0.36
C ILE A 195 -9.38 -9.68 -1.02
N ARG A 196 -8.95 -10.79 -0.41
CA ARG A 196 -7.94 -11.70 -1.00
C ARG A 196 -8.40 -12.27 -2.34
N THR A 197 -9.64 -12.78 -2.39
CA THR A 197 -10.24 -13.30 -3.62
C THR A 197 -10.27 -12.23 -4.70
N PHE A 198 -10.74 -11.03 -4.36
CA PHE A 198 -10.79 -9.90 -5.29
C PHE A 198 -9.41 -9.55 -5.86
N ILE A 199 -8.37 -9.43 -5.01
CA ILE A 199 -7.02 -9.10 -5.45
C ILE A 199 -6.50 -10.15 -6.45
N LYS A 200 -6.67 -11.44 -6.14
CA LYS A 200 -6.23 -12.55 -7.00
C LYS A 200 -6.96 -12.58 -8.35
N GLU A 201 -8.28 -12.39 -8.33
CA GLU A 201 -9.07 -12.39 -9.57
C GLU A 201 -8.69 -11.22 -10.48
N ILE A 202 -8.53 -10.00 -9.91
CA ILE A 202 -8.13 -8.84 -10.71
C ILE A 202 -6.70 -8.96 -11.21
N ASN A 203 -5.76 -9.45 -10.40
CA ASN A 203 -4.41 -9.72 -10.86
C ASN A 203 -4.40 -10.69 -12.05
N LYS A 204 -5.10 -11.83 -11.92
CA LYS A 204 -5.18 -12.85 -12.97
C LYS A 204 -5.81 -12.32 -14.28
N GLU A 205 -6.83 -11.47 -14.17
CA GLU A 205 -7.56 -10.96 -15.34
C GLU A 205 -6.87 -9.77 -16.02
N LYS A 206 -6.33 -8.86 -15.21
CA LYS A 206 -5.80 -7.57 -15.70
C LYS A 206 -4.27 -7.50 -15.66
N ASN A 207 -3.61 -8.56 -15.19
CA ASN A 207 -2.16 -8.59 -14.97
C ASN A 207 -1.66 -7.43 -14.09
N THR A 208 -2.50 -6.99 -13.12
CA THR A 208 -2.17 -5.89 -12.21
C THR A 208 -1.12 -6.33 -11.21
N THR A 209 -0.01 -5.61 -11.13
CA THR A 209 1.04 -5.83 -10.12
C THR A 209 0.55 -5.33 -8.77
N VAL A 210 0.69 -6.12 -7.70
CA VAL A 210 0.26 -5.71 -6.35
C VAL A 210 1.40 -5.83 -5.36
N ILE A 211 1.66 -4.74 -4.63
CA ILE A 211 2.53 -4.75 -3.44
C ILE A 211 1.63 -4.60 -2.22
N LEU A 212 1.60 -5.64 -1.40
CA LEU A 212 0.77 -5.75 -0.21
C LEU A 212 1.64 -5.72 1.05
N THR A 213 1.43 -4.74 1.93
CA THR A 213 1.97 -4.83 3.29
C THR A 213 0.92 -5.44 4.21
N THR A 214 1.33 -6.37 5.04
CA THR A 214 0.44 -7.02 5.99
C THR A 214 1.23 -7.65 7.15
N HIS A 215 0.56 -7.82 8.27
CA HIS A 215 0.99 -8.63 9.40
C HIS A 215 0.21 -9.94 9.48
N ASP A 216 -0.78 -10.16 8.61
CA ASP A 216 -1.59 -11.37 8.56
C ASP A 216 -0.91 -12.40 7.64
N LEU A 217 -0.49 -13.52 8.24
CA LEU A 217 0.14 -14.62 7.50
C LEU A 217 -0.75 -15.17 6.40
N LYS A 218 -2.06 -15.21 6.63
CA LYS A 218 -2.98 -15.73 5.64
C LYS A 218 -3.08 -14.83 4.42
N ASP A 219 -2.89 -13.51 4.56
CA ASP A 219 -2.77 -12.62 3.41
C ASP A 219 -1.56 -12.97 2.55
N ILE A 220 -0.41 -13.26 3.20
CA ILE A 220 0.81 -13.66 2.51
C ILE A 220 0.63 -15.01 1.83
N GLU A 221 0.06 -15.98 2.54
CA GLU A 221 -0.16 -17.33 2.02
C GLU A 221 -1.11 -17.37 0.83
N ASP A 222 -2.23 -16.66 0.96
CA ASP A 222 -3.32 -16.73 -0.01
C ASP A 222 -3.09 -15.83 -1.23
N VAL A 223 -2.40 -14.69 -1.07
CA VAL A 223 -2.30 -13.66 -2.12
C VAL A 223 -0.92 -13.60 -2.77
N CYS A 224 0.16 -13.68 -1.98
CA CYS A 224 1.49 -13.36 -2.49
C CYS A 224 2.21 -14.58 -3.06
N ASP A 225 3.00 -14.35 -4.12
CA ASP A 225 3.90 -15.36 -4.71
C ASP A 225 5.37 -15.09 -4.33
N ARG A 226 5.71 -13.83 -4.08
CA ARG A 226 7.05 -13.36 -3.69
C ARG A 226 6.97 -12.56 -2.40
N ILE A 227 8.01 -12.64 -1.61
CA ILE A 227 8.14 -11.93 -0.33
C ILE A 227 9.40 -11.06 -0.37
N ILE A 228 9.24 -9.81 0.04
CA ILE A 228 10.34 -8.90 0.37
C ILE A 228 10.23 -8.59 1.86
N LEU A 229 11.20 -9.05 2.65
CA LEU A 229 11.23 -8.85 4.11
C LEU A 229 12.18 -7.70 4.45
N LEU A 230 11.64 -6.71 5.17
CA LEU A 230 12.39 -5.59 5.71
C LEU A 230 12.66 -5.74 7.20
N ASP A 231 13.88 -5.41 7.58
CA ASP A 231 14.25 -5.15 8.97
C ASP A 231 15.09 -3.86 9.04
N LYS A 232 14.74 -2.97 9.95
CA LYS A 232 15.46 -1.70 10.22
C LYS A 232 15.86 -0.92 8.96
N GLY A 233 14.94 -0.86 8.01
CA GLY A 233 15.12 -0.12 6.76
C GLY A 233 15.89 -0.85 5.68
N GLN A 234 16.30 -2.10 5.88
CA GLN A 234 17.05 -2.91 4.92
C GLN A 234 16.25 -4.12 4.47
N ILE A 235 16.46 -4.57 3.24
CA ILE A 235 15.90 -5.84 2.74
C ILE A 235 16.82 -6.97 3.23
N ILE A 236 16.25 -7.90 4.00
CA ILE A 236 16.94 -9.08 4.52
C ILE A 236 16.55 -10.37 3.79
N TYR A 237 15.45 -10.34 3.04
CA TYR A 237 15.05 -11.41 2.14
C TYR A 237 14.29 -10.82 0.95
N ASP A 238 14.54 -11.36 -0.23
CA ASP A 238 13.77 -11.10 -1.45
C ASP A 238 13.73 -12.38 -2.28
N GLY A 239 12.56 -12.97 -2.44
CA GLY A 239 12.42 -14.25 -3.17
C GLY A 239 11.04 -14.88 -3.07
N GLU A 240 10.93 -16.08 -3.62
CA GLU A 240 9.71 -16.87 -3.64
C GLU A 240 9.18 -17.18 -2.23
N LYS A 241 7.88 -17.13 -2.06
CA LYS A 241 7.19 -17.44 -0.80
C LYS A 241 7.54 -18.82 -0.23
N GLU A 242 7.64 -19.83 -1.09
CA GLU A 242 7.91 -21.21 -0.64
C GLU A 242 9.33 -21.32 -0.04
N LYS A 243 10.33 -20.71 -0.66
CA LYS A 243 11.69 -20.66 -0.12
C LYS A 243 11.77 -19.88 1.19
N PHE A 244 10.96 -18.82 1.32
CA PHE A 244 10.85 -18.09 2.57
C PHE A 244 10.34 -18.97 3.71
N LYS A 245 9.30 -19.78 3.46
CA LYS A 245 8.75 -20.72 4.44
C LYS A 245 9.78 -21.76 4.88
N GLU A 246 10.59 -22.28 3.97
CA GLU A 246 11.63 -23.24 4.27
C GLU A 246 12.76 -22.64 5.13
N THR A 247 13.19 -21.42 4.80
CA THR A 247 14.33 -20.77 5.44
C THR A 247 14.00 -20.16 6.80
N TYR A 248 12.87 -19.47 6.89
CA TYR A 248 12.51 -18.70 8.06
C TYR A 248 11.37 -19.34 8.88
N GLY A 249 10.64 -20.29 8.34
CA GLY A 249 9.65 -21.15 8.95
C GLY A 249 8.97 -20.62 10.22
N LYS A 250 8.92 -21.43 11.27
CA LYS A 250 8.19 -21.14 12.51
C LYS A 250 8.77 -19.99 13.36
N GLN A 251 10.04 -19.59 13.19
CA GLN A 251 10.70 -18.64 14.10
C GLN A 251 10.45 -17.16 13.77
N VAL A 252 10.53 -16.79 12.50
CA VAL A 252 10.33 -15.37 12.08
C VAL A 252 8.86 -15.01 12.07
N ILE A 253 8.01 -15.95 11.71
CA ILE A 253 6.56 -15.79 11.73
C ILE A 253 6.06 -15.44 13.14
N ALA A 254 6.60 -16.09 14.18
CA ALA A 254 6.27 -15.79 15.57
C ALA A 254 6.74 -14.41 16.03
N GLN A 255 7.90 -13.92 15.56
CA GLN A 255 8.42 -12.61 15.95
C GLN A 255 7.71 -11.42 15.27
N ILE A 256 7.22 -11.61 14.04
CA ILE A 256 6.48 -10.58 13.30
C ILE A 256 5.05 -10.40 13.88
N ILE A 257 4.48 -11.43 14.49
CA ILE A 257 3.08 -11.46 14.96
C ILE A 257 2.94 -11.20 16.47
N VAL A 258 3.95 -11.51 17.29
CA VAL A 258 3.82 -11.55 18.77
C VAL A 258 4.26 -10.23 19.44
N LYS A 259 4.58 -9.19 18.72
CA LYS A 259 4.77 -7.83 19.24
C LYS A 259 3.79 -6.88 18.55
#